data_12949a94829c18141e874e205b7a0304
#
_entry.id   12949a94829c18141e874e205b7a0304
#
_cell.length_a   1.000
_cell.length_b   1.000
_cell.length_c   1.000
_cell.angle_alpha   90.00
_cell.angle_beta   90.00
_cell.angle_gamma   90.00
#
_symmetry.space_group_name_H-M   'P 1'
#
loop_
_entity.id
_entity.type
_entity.pdbx_description
1 polymer ?
#
loop_
_entity_poly.entity_id
_entity_poly.type
_entity_poly.pdbx_seq_one_letter_code
_entity_poly.pdbx_strand_id
1 'polypeptide(L)'
;MGRFARLVDNPEGMAAFMAQYRIPNGVELRHCELGEWLVLNRPFDLIVIPMIAFIEGGIEIPMGRVIRDFLINYRLSPTQCTPNFFRVLGSVDMINRRMGTNLTWHDVNWVYNCQKGKEKNYYIKCKVPSVRLISCMLESNKGMDENFLIDRKSVV
;
A
#
# COMPACT_ATOMS: atom_id res chain seq x y z
N MET A 1 0.80 15.88 -14.66
CA MET A 1 1.86 15.19 -13.89
C MET A 1 1.44 15.14 -12.42
N GLY A 2 1.39 13.97 -11.82
CA GLY A 2 0.93 13.78 -10.44
C GLY A 2 1.87 14.42 -9.41
N ARG A 3 1.36 14.63 -8.21
CA ARG A 3 2.04 15.31 -7.09
C ARG A 3 3.41 14.73 -6.75
N PHE A 4 3.58 13.43 -6.86
CA PHE A 4 4.80 12.71 -6.49
C PHE A 4 5.68 12.29 -7.67
N ALA A 5 5.27 12.59 -8.90
CA ALA A 5 6.01 12.18 -10.11
C ALA A 5 7.48 12.62 -10.07
N ARG A 6 7.73 13.85 -9.59
CA ARG A 6 9.08 14.42 -9.51
C ARG A 6 10.05 13.64 -8.62
N LEU A 7 9.55 12.80 -7.73
CA LEU A 7 10.40 11.99 -6.85
C LEU A 7 11.06 10.81 -7.59
N VAL A 8 10.46 10.39 -8.70
CA VAL A 8 10.86 9.15 -9.40
C VAL A 8 10.94 9.32 -10.92
N ASP A 9 10.98 10.56 -11.41
CA ASP A 9 11.00 10.87 -12.86
C ASP A 9 12.38 10.68 -13.52
N ASN A 10 13.39 10.41 -12.72
CA ASN A 10 14.74 10.14 -13.17
C ASN A 10 15.41 9.04 -12.32
N PRO A 11 16.50 8.42 -12.81
CA PRO A 11 17.16 7.33 -12.09
C PRO A 11 17.66 7.70 -10.70
N GLU A 12 18.16 8.93 -10.50
CA GLU A 12 18.67 9.42 -9.23
C GLU A 12 17.53 9.58 -8.21
N GLY A 13 16.41 10.14 -8.64
CA GLY A 13 15.20 10.26 -7.82
C GLY A 13 14.63 8.91 -7.44
N MET A 14 14.56 7.97 -8.36
CA MET A 14 14.13 6.60 -8.08
C MET A 14 15.05 5.91 -7.08
N ALA A 15 16.37 6.04 -7.22
CA ALA A 15 17.33 5.48 -6.28
C ALA A 15 17.19 6.10 -4.88
N ALA A 16 17.00 7.40 -4.79
CA ALA A 16 16.74 8.09 -3.52
C ALA A 16 15.43 7.65 -2.87
N PHE A 17 14.38 7.49 -3.65
CA PHE A 17 13.08 6.97 -3.18
C PHE A 17 13.22 5.55 -2.62
N MET A 18 13.87 4.66 -3.37
CA MET A 18 14.11 3.29 -2.93
C MET A 18 14.90 3.23 -1.62
N ALA A 19 15.93 4.08 -1.48
CA ALA A 19 16.72 4.16 -0.26
C ALA A 19 15.90 4.69 0.93
N GLN A 20 15.12 5.74 0.71
CA GLN A 20 14.27 6.35 1.75
C GLN A 20 13.23 5.36 2.30
N TYR A 21 12.61 4.60 1.44
CA TYR A 21 11.57 3.63 1.81
C TYR A 21 12.10 2.21 2.00
N ARG A 22 13.41 2.05 2.06
CA ARG A 22 14.11 0.77 2.32
C ARG A 22 13.71 -0.35 1.37
N ILE A 23 13.48 -0.01 0.12
CA ILE A 23 13.14 -0.97 -0.91
C ILE A 23 14.42 -1.73 -1.30
N PRO A 24 14.41 -3.08 -1.27
CA PRO A 24 15.60 -3.86 -1.58
C PRO A 24 16.13 -3.62 -2.99
N ASN A 25 17.45 -3.60 -3.15
CA ASN A 25 18.12 -3.36 -4.43
C ASN A 25 17.76 -4.38 -5.54
N GLY A 26 17.31 -5.58 -5.14
CA GLY A 26 16.86 -6.61 -6.08
C GLY A 26 15.46 -6.39 -6.66
N VAL A 27 14.73 -5.40 -6.13
CA VAL A 27 13.39 -5.03 -6.62
C VAL A 27 13.55 -4.09 -7.81
N GLU A 28 12.87 -4.39 -8.90
CA GLU A 28 12.83 -3.55 -10.09
C GLU A 28 11.54 -2.71 -10.07
N LEU A 29 11.68 -1.42 -9.81
CA LEU A 29 10.57 -0.47 -9.81
C LEU A 29 10.60 0.38 -11.08
N ARG A 30 9.40 0.66 -11.59
CA ARG A 30 9.19 1.61 -12.68
C ARG A 30 8.06 2.56 -12.33
N HIS A 31 8.27 3.85 -12.58
CA HIS A 31 7.19 4.84 -12.47
C HIS A 31 6.18 4.66 -13.61
N CYS A 32 4.92 4.81 -13.28
CA CYS A 32 3.81 4.69 -14.22
C CYS A 32 2.72 5.71 -13.86
N GLU A 33 2.24 6.44 -14.82
CA GLU A 33 1.10 7.33 -14.66
C GLU A 33 -0.22 6.57 -14.86
N LEU A 34 -1.32 7.12 -14.36
CA LEU A 34 -2.64 6.48 -14.40
C LEU A 34 -3.05 6.10 -15.83
N GLY A 35 -2.84 6.96 -16.81
CA GLY A 35 -3.19 6.68 -18.19
C GLY A 35 -2.40 5.50 -18.78
N GLU A 36 -1.13 5.43 -18.49
CA GLU A 36 -0.27 4.31 -18.87
C GLU A 36 -0.69 3.02 -18.17
N TRP A 37 -1.01 3.11 -16.89
CA TRP A 37 -1.44 1.98 -16.08
C TRP A 37 -2.70 1.29 -16.62
N LEU A 38 -3.67 2.07 -17.09
CA LEU A 38 -4.92 1.54 -17.62
C LEU A 38 -4.75 0.73 -18.91
N VAL A 39 -3.71 1.01 -19.69
CA VAL A 39 -3.46 0.32 -20.96
C VAL A 39 -2.40 -0.78 -20.86
N LEU A 40 -1.75 -0.93 -19.71
CA LEU A 40 -0.78 -2.00 -19.52
C LEU A 40 -1.44 -3.38 -19.59
N ASN A 41 -0.99 -4.16 -20.58
CA ASN A 41 -1.29 -5.58 -20.63
C ASN A 41 -0.40 -6.27 -19.58
N ARG A 42 -0.97 -6.52 -18.39
CA ARG A 42 -0.18 -6.93 -17.23
C ARG A 42 0.16 -8.41 -17.24
N PRO A 43 1.44 -8.78 -17.29
CA PRO A 43 1.86 -10.11 -16.91
C PRO A 43 1.50 -10.36 -15.43
N PHE A 44 1.29 -11.62 -15.06
CA PHE A 44 0.90 -12.01 -13.70
C PHE A 44 1.95 -11.70 -12.62
N ASP A 45 3.18 -11.38 -13.03
CA ASP A 45 4.31 -11.08 -12.16
C ASP A 45 4.48 -9.59 -11.82
N LEU A 46 3.55 -8.74 -12.27
CA LEU A 46 3.60 -7.31 -12.00
C LEU A 46 2.57 -6.91 -10.93
N ILE A 47 3.04 -6.19 -9.92
CA ILE A 47 2.18 -5.52 -8.95
C ILE A 47 2.28 -4.01 -9.19
N VAL A 48 1.13 -3.36 -9.29
CA VAL A 48 1.04 -1.90 -9.36
C VAL A 48 0.68 -1.37 -7.99
N ILE A 49 1.52 -0.48 -7.46
CA ILE A 49 1.38 0.05 -6.11
C ILE A 49 1.32 1.58 -6.18
N PRO A 50 0.32 2.21 -5.56
CA PRO A 50 0.28 3.67 -5.50
C PRO A 50 1.47 4.22 -4.71
N MET A 51 2.12 5.26 -5.20
CA MET A 51 3.23 5.89 -4.48
C MET A 51 2.83 6.38 -3.09
N ILE A 52 1.59 6.85 -2.95
CA ILE A 52 1.05 7.30 -1.67
C ILE A 52 1.00 6.19 -0.61
N ALA A 53 0.94 4.93 -1.03
CA ALA A 53 1.00 3.79 -0.10
C ALA A 53 2.36 3.72 0.61
N PHE A 54 3.45 4.08 -0.06
CA PHE A 54 4.76 4.21 0.57
C PHE A 54 4.86 5.48 1.42
N ILE A 55 4.50 6.62 0.83
CA ILE A 55 4.76 7.95 1.40
C ILE A 55 3.91 8.18 2.65
N GLU A 56 2.63 7.88 2.59
CA GLU A 56 1.68 8.11 3.67
C GLU A 56 1.19 6.81 4.32
N GLY A 57 1.14 5.73 3.58
CA GLY A 57 0.73 4.42 4.08
C GLY A 57 1.83 3.68 4.85
N GLY A 58 3.09 3.98 4.57
CA GLY A 58 4.24 3.36 5.26
C GLY A 58 4.46 1.90 4.92
N ILE A 59 4.03 1.45 3.75
CA ILE A 59 4.26 0.07 3.33
C ILE A 59 5.73 -0.20 3.03
N GLU A 60 6.11 -1.45 3.13
CA GLU A 60 7.43 -1.96 2.79
C GLU A 60 7.34 -2.97 1.64
N ILE A 61 8.44 -3.20 0.94
CA ILE A 61 8.57 -4.26 -0.07
C ILE A 61 9.70 -5.20 0.37
N PRO A 62 9.45 -6.51 0.36
CA PRO A 62 8.19 -7.19 0.06
C PRO A 62 7.10 -6.87 1.07
N MET A 63 5.86 -6.83 0.61
CA MET A 63 4.73 -6.56 1.49
C MET A 63 4.65 -7.60 2.61
N GLY A 64 4.32 -7.15 3.81
CA GLY A 64 4.11 -7.99 4.96
C GLY A 64 2.96 -8.99 4.76
N ARG A 65 2.98 -10.04 5.55
CA ARG A 65 2.00 -11.14 5.46
C ARG A 65 0.56 -10.65 5.66
N VAL A 66 0.34 -9.77 6.64
CA VAL A 66 -1.02 -9.28 6.95
C VAL A 66 -1.61 -8.51 5.76
N ILE A 67 -0.83 -7.63 5.13
CA ILE A 67 -1.28 -6.90 3.93
C ILE A 67 -1.59 -7.88 2.79
N ARG A 68 -0.69 -8.80 2.49
CA ARG A 68 -0.88 -9.77 1.41
C ARG A 68 -2.13 -10.61 1.61
N ASP A 69 -2.28 -11.19 2.78
CA ASP A 69 -3.40 -12.07 3.10
C ASP A 69 -4.73 -11.30 3.04
N PHE A 70 -4.74 -10.06 3.53
CA PHE A 70 -5.91 -9.21 3.46
C PHE A 70 -6.32 -8.90 2.01
N LEU A 71 -5.37 -8.48 1.18
CA LEU A 71 -5.60 -8.21 -0.25
C LEU A 71 -6.12 -9.46 -0.98
N ILE A 72 -5.52 -10.61 -0.73
CA ILE A 72 -5.92 -11.88 -1.34
C ILE A 72 -7.35 -12.25 -0.93
N ASN A 73 -7.64 -12.22 0.36
CA ASN A 73 -8.93 -12.65 0.87
C ASN A 73 -10.09 -11.73 0.46
N TYR A 74 -9.83 -10.42 0.35
CA TYR A 74 -10.81 -9.47 -0.17
C TYR A 74 -10.75 -9.29 -1.69
N ARG A 75 -9.84 -9.97 -2.38
CA ARG A 75 -9.62 -9.87 -3.83
C ARG A 75 -9.39 -8.44 -4.29
N LEU A 76 -8.54 -7.72 -3.56
CA LEU A 76 -8.21 -6.33 -3.83
C LEU A 76 -6.83 -6.20 -4.47
N SER A 77 -6.71 -5.25 -5.38
CA SER A 77 -5.41 -4.78 -5.84
C SER A 77 -4.94 -3.59 -4.97
N PRO A 78 -3.64 -3.38 -4.78
CA PRO A 78 -3.14 -2.24 -4.01
C PRO A 78 -3.64 -0.88 -4.50
N THR A 79 -3.89 -0.74 -5.80
CA THR A 79 -4.40 0.49 -6.41
C THR A 79 -5.83 0.85 -6.00
N GLN A 80 -6.56 -0.11 -5.44
CA GLN A 80 -7.93 0.09 -4.97
C GLN A 80 -8.01 0.52 -3.51
N CYS A 81 -6.89 0.58 -2.80
CA CYS A 81 -6.85 0.78 -1.36
C CYS A 81 -6.38 2.18 -0.99
N THR A 82 -6.96 2.74 0.07
CA THR A 82 -6.60 4.07 0.59
C THR A 82 -5.31 4.05 1.41
N PRO A 83 -4.64 5.19 1.62
CA PRO A 83 -3.45 5.26 2.47
C PRO A 83 -3.67 4.73 3.89
N ASN A 84 -4.81 5.00 4.50
CA ASN A 84 -5.13 4.48 5.84
C ASN A 84 -5.28 2.97 5.87
N PHE A 85 -5.74 2.34 4.78
CA PHE A 85 -5.73 0.90 4.63
C PHE A 85 -4.31 0.34 4.83
N PHE A 86 -3.33 0.90 4.14
CA PHE A 86 -1.94 0.48 4.27
C PHE A 86 -1.34 0.82 5.64
N ARG A 87 -1.69 1.96 6.23
CA ARG A 87 -1.24 2.34 7.58
C ARG A 87 -1.65 1.32 8.62
N VAL A 88 -2.90 0.90 8.61
CA VAL A 88 -3.38 -0.11 9.57
C VAL A 88 -2.68 -1.43 9.35
N LEU A 89 -2.74 -1.97 8.15
CA LEU A 89 -2.18 -3.30 7.86
C LEU A 89 -0.65 -3.34 7.96
N GLY A 90 0.03 -2.31 7.47
CA GLY A 90 1.48 -2.19 7.57
C GLY A 90 1.96 -2.03 9.02
N SER A 91 1.20 -1.32 9.85
CA SER A 91 1.51 -1.19 11.27
C SER A 91 1.34 -2.51 12.02
N VAL A 92 0.34 -3.31 11.66
CA VAL A 92 0.17 -4.65 12.25
C VAL A 92 1.34 -5.56 11.87
N ASP A 93 1.77 -5.55 10.61
CA ASP A 93 2.97 -6.28 10.18
C ASP A 93 4.23 -5.84 10.94
N MET A 94 4.37 -4.54 11.18
CA MET A 94 5.49 -3.99 11.96
C MET A 94 5.43 -4.42 13.43
N ILE A 95 4.25 -4.41 14.05
CA ILE A 95 4.04 -4.89 15.41
C ILE A 95 4.44 -6.36 15.51
N ASN A 96 4.01 -7.19 14.59
CA ASN A 96 4.38 -8.60 14.55
C ASN A 96 5.90 -8.79 14.53
N ARG A 97 6.61 -8.03 13.71
CA ARG A 97 8.07 -8.12 13.62
C ARG A 97 8.78 -7.64 14.87
N ARG A 98 8.34 -6.52 15.44
CA ARG A 98 9.02 -5.89 16.59
C ARG A 98 8.73 -6.58 17.91
N MET A 99 7.52 -7.08 18.08
CA MET A 99 7.06 -7.62 19.35
C MET A 99 6.93 -9.16 19.33
N GLY A 100 7.24 -9.80 18.23
CA GLY A 100 7.12 -11.24 18.09
C GLY A 100 5.68 -11.76 18.20
N THR A 101 4.70 -10.90 17.88
CA THR A 101 3.29 -11.28 17.85
C THR A 101 2.95 -11.98 16.52
N ASN A 102 1.80 -12.61 16.47
CA ASN A 102 1.31 -13.32 15.28
C ASN A 102 -0.12 -12.89 14.94
N LEU A 103 -0.35 -11.58 14.92
CA LEU A 103 -1.63 -11.02 14.48
C LEU A 103 -1.83 -11.30 12.99
N THR A 104 -3.05 -11.63 12.62
CA THR A 104 -3.43 -12.00 11.26
C THR A 104 -4.42 -11.00 10.68
N TRP A 105 -4.75 -11.15 9.40
CA TRP A 105 -5.79 -10.36 8.76
C TRP A 105 -7.18 -10.59 9.42
N HIS A 106 -7.40 -11.74 10.04
CA HIS A 106 -8.61 -12.00 10.82
C HIS A 106 -8.71 -11.09 12.04
N ASP A 107 -7.59 -10.87 12.75
CA ASP A 107 -7.54 -9.98 13.91
C ASP A 107 -7.84 -8.53 13.49
N VAL A 108 -7.29 -8.08 12.36
CA VAL A 108 -7.64 -6.79 11.79
C VAL A 108 -9.13 -6.71 11.49
N ASN A 109 -9.70 -7.75 10.93
CA ASN A 109 -11.12 -7.83 10.56
C ASN A 109 -12.07 -7.85 11.77
N TRP A 110 -11.59 -8.26 12.94
CA TRP A 110 -12.31 -8.13 14.19
C TRP A 110 -12.54 -6.68 14.62
N VAL A 111 -11.54 -5.83 14.38
CA VAL A 111 -11.54 -4.42 14.81
C VAL A 111 -12.07 -3.49 13.73
N TYR A 112 -11.81 -3.79 12.47
CA TYR A 112 -12.12 -2.93 11.34
C TYR A 112 -13.06 -3.59 10.33
N ASN A 113 -13.87 -2.75 9.68
CA ASN A 113 -14.57 -3.11 8.45
C ASN A 113 -13.81 -2.59 7.24
N CYS A 114 -13.68 -3.42 6.21
CA CYS A 114 -13.25 -2.99 4.89
C CYS A 114 -14.48 -2.60 4.08
N GLN A 115 -14.56 -1.35 3.65
CA GLN A 115 -15.72 -0.79 2.96
C GLN A 115 -15.32 -0.14 1.65
N LYS A 116 -16.21 -0.21 0.67
CA LYS A 116 -16.05 0.46 -0.62
C LYS A 116 -16.55 1.91 -0.52
N GLY A 117 -15.67 2.86 -0.83
CA GLY A 117 -16.01 4.27 -0.86
C GLY A 117 -16.74 4.70 -2.14
N LYS A 118 -17.19 5.95 -2.17
CA LYS A 118 -17.88 6.55 -3.31
C LYS A 118 -17.01 6.60 -4.57
N GLU A 119 -15.71 6.76 -4.42
CA GLU A 119 -14.73 6.80 -5.51
C GLU A 119 -14.22 5.42 -5.95
N LYS A 120 -14.94 4.37 -5.58
CA LYS A 120 -14.61 2.96 -5.88
C LYS A 120 -13.29 2.47 -5.24
N ASN A 121 -12.74 3.21 -4.31
CA ASN A 121 -11.63 2.77 -3.49
C ASN A 121 -12.11 2.07 -2.21
N TYR A 122 -11.25 1.27 -1.60
CA TYR A 122 -11.52 0.55 -0.37
C TYR A 122 -10.80 1.19 0.80
N TYR A 123 -11.51 1.38 1.90
CA TYR A 123 -10.97 1.94 3.13
C TYR A 123 -11.33 1.06 4.33
N ILE A 124 -10.58 1.25 5.40
CA ILE A 124 -10.79 0.56 6.67
C ILE A 124 -11.41 1.53 7.67
N LYS A 125 -12.46 1.08 8.35
CA LYS A 125 -13.16 1.83 9.38
C LYS A 125 -13.33 0.98 10.63
N CYS A 126 -13.10 1.57 11.81
CA CYS A 126 -13.35 0.89 13.08
C CYS A 126 -14.80 0.43 13.18
N LYS A 127 -15.02 -0.81 13.63
CA LYS A 127 -16.37 -1.34 13.91
C LYS A 127 -16.98 -0.63 15.11
N VAL A 128 -16.17 -0.40 16.15
CA VAL A 128 -16.51 0.36 17.34
C VAL A 128 -15.58 1.57 17.41
N PRO A 129 -16.10 2.82 17.44
CA PRO A 129 -15.26 4.03 17.34
C PRO A 129 -14.16 4.15 18.41
N SER A 130 -14.37 3.59 19.58
CA SER A 130 -13.41 3.60 20.69
C SER A 130 -12.38 2.47 20.63
N VAL A 131 -12.56 1.49 19.75
CA VAL A 131 -11.66 0.32 19.62
C VAL A 131 -10.89 0.41 18.34
N ARG A 132 -9.58 0.61 18.45
CA ARG A 132 -8.68 0.68 17.28
C ARG A 132 -7.33 0.05 17.64
N LEU A 133 -6.71 -0.59 16.65
CA LEU A 133 -5.35 -1.13 16.79
C LEU A 133 -4.31 -0.05 16.56
N ILE A 134 -4.59 0.92 15.71
CA ILE A 134 -3.67 1.97 15.27
C ILE A 134 -4.32 3.32 15.52
N SER A 135 -3.58 4.21 16.18
CA SER A 135 -3.88 5.64 16.27
C SER A 135 -3.26 6.40 15.10
N CYS A 136 -3.23 7.71 15.12
CA CYS A 136 -2.52 8.53 14.11
C CYS A 136 -2.92 8.23 12.66
N MET A 137 -4.22 8.07 12.42
CA MET A 137 -4.75 7.94 11.06
C MET A 137 -4.79 9.30 10.36
N LEU A 138 -4.69 9.28 9.04
CA LEU A 138 -4.94 10.47 8.23
C LEU A 138 -6.40 10.90 8.38
N GLU A 139 -6.64 12.19 8.47
CA GLU A 139 -7.99 12.74 8.60
C GLU A 139 -8.84 12.51 7.35
N SER A 140 -8.18 12.37 6.21
CA SER A 140 -8.84 12.26 4.91
C SER A 140 -8.09 11.29 4.00
N ASN A 141 -8.83 10.47 3.29
CA ASN A 141 -8.32 9.65 2.19
C ASN A 141 -8.25 10.42 0.87
N LYS A 142 -8.39 11.74 0.90
CA LYS A 142 -8.26 12.61 -0.27
C LYS A 142 -6.84 12.60 -0.79
N GLY A 143 -6.71 12.58 -2.11
CA GLY A 143 -5.42 12.65 -2.77
C GLY A 143 -4.77 11.30 -3.02
N MET A 144 -5.56 10.26 -3.23
CA MET A 144 -5.04 9.08 -3.92
C MET A 144 -4.39 9.55 -5.21
N ASP A 145 -3.09 9.39 -5.26
CA ASP A 145 -2.30 9.94 -6.34
C ASP A 145 -2.52 9.18 -7.64
N GLU A 146 -2.30 9.87 -8.74
CA GLU A 146 -2.29 9.31 -10.08
C GLU A 146 -0.96 8.62 -10.41
N ASN A 147 0.00 8.62 -9.49
CA ASN A 147 1.31 8.02 -9.67
C ASN A 147 1.41 6.64 -9.02
N PHE A 148 1.90 5.71 -9.79
CA PHE A 148 2.06 4.32 -9.39
C PHE A 148 3.49 3.85 -9.62
N LEU A 149 3.91 2.87 -8.84
CA LEU A 149 5.12 2.09 -9.08
C LEU A 149 4.73 0.68 -9.51
N ILE A 150 5.44 0.17 -10.48
CA ILE A 150 5.30 -1.21 -10.93
C ILE A 150 6.45 -2.01 -10.34
N ASP A 151 6.13 -3.01 -9.55
CA ASP A 151 7.07 -3.97 -9.01
C ASP A 151 6.98 -5.27 -9.81
N ARG A 152 8.12 -5.72 -10.31
CA ARG A 152 8.23 -6.94 -11.11
C ARG A 152 8.71 -8.15 -10.31
N LYS A 153 9.34 -7.99 -9.17
CA LYS A 153 10.08 -9.06 -8.50
C LYS A 153 9.61 -9.45 -7.10
N SER A 154 8.70 -8.70 -6.49
CA SER A 154 8.30 -8.97 -5.10
C SER A 154 7.06 -9.86 -4.94
N VAL A 155 6.67 -10.56 -5.99
CA VAL A 155 5.45 -11.39 -6.06
C VAL A 155 5.64 -12.79 -5.48
N VAL A 156 6.64 -12.98 -4.67
CA VAL A 156 6.84 -14.32 -4.05
C VAL A 156 6.62 -14.23 -2.54
#